data_5af2cf3ad436dd2e300b7569780b10bd
#
_entry.id   5af2cf3ad436dd2e300b7569780b10bd
#
_cell.length_a   1.000
_cell.length_b   1.000
_cell.length_c   1.000
_cell.angle_alpha   90.00
_cell.angle_beta   90.00
_cell.angle_gamma   90.00
#
_symmetry.space_group_name_H-M   'P 1'
#
loop_
_entity.id
_entity.type
_entity.pdbx_description
1 polymer ?
#
loop_
_entity_poly.entity_id
_entity_poly.type
_entity_poly.pdbx_seq_one_letter_code
_entity_poly.pdbx_strand_id
1 'polypeptide(L)'
;MTDRFIINNCLTPKDRENLIRDCRPLLKKIENCPAYQTDAPIRTYPQFETIHKKFDNIAQHHLKRELKPDKSWFIMTNGTNDQFLMHYHPVDYAAVYYINSFPNYKNGTIFEEDGFIEASKNSMLLFPGHLRHSAPTFKEDFERYTMSLNWNFKTSHG
;
A
#
# COMPACT_ATOMS: atom_id res chain seq x y z
N MET A 1 -9.65 -20.68 -2.10
CA MET A 1 -9.20 -19.49 -2.85
C MET A 1 -9.19 -18.28 -1.94
N THR A 2 -8.11 -17.55 -1.96
CA THR A 2 -7.97 -16.37 -1.10
C THR A 2 -8.63 -15.17 -1.74
N ASP A 3 -9.41 -14.41 -0.95
CA ASP A 3 -10.14 -13.23 -1.45
C ASP A 3 -9.19 -12.05 -1.60
N ARG A 4 -8.68 -11.87 -2.81
CA ARG A 4 -7.85 -10.73 -3.19
C ARG A 4 -8.54 -9.98 -4.32
N PHE A 5 -8.42 -8.64 -4.27
CA PHE A 5 -9.05 -7.76 -5.25
C PHE A 5 -8.00 -6.80 -5.81
N ILE A 6 -7.99 -6.63 -7.13
CA ILE A 6 -7.20 -5.60 -7.79
C ILE A 6 -8.16 -4.53 -8.27
N ILE A 7 -8.00 -3.32 -7.76
CA ILE A 7 -8.86 -2.19 -8.09
C ILE A 7 -8.02 -1.16 -8.84
N ASN A 8 -8.38 -0.90 -10.09
CA ASN A 8 -7.65 0.02 -10.97
C ASN A 8 -8.20 1.44 -10.86
N ASN A 9 -7.39 2.41 -11.26
CA ASN A 9 -7.79 3.83 -11.37
C ASN A 9 -8.31 4.42 -10.06
N CYS A 10 -7.58 4.18 -8.96
CA CYS A 10 -8.02 4.58 -7.62
C CYS A 10 -8.05 6.10 -7.43
N LEU A 11 -7.05 6.81 -7.96
CA LEU A 11 -6.91 8.26 -7.75
C LEU A 11 -6.74 8.99 -9.08
N THR A 12 -7.01 10.31 -9.07
CA THR A 12 -6.71 11.16 -10.22
C THR A 12 -5.20 11.39 -10.32
N PRO A 13 -4.67 11.78 -11.50
CA PRO A 13 -3.26 12.14 -11.62
C PRO A 13 -2.85 13.25 -10.65
N LYS A 14 -3.71 14.24 -10.44
CA LYS A 14 -3.42 15.33 -9.51
C LYS A 14 -3.33 14.85 -8.07
N ASP A 15 -4.23 13.96 -7.66
CA ASP A 15 -4.20 13.37 -6.32
C ASP A 15 -2.89 12.61 -6.09
N ARG A 16 -2.42 11.87 -7.09
CA ARG A 16 -1.16 11.13 -7.00
C ARG A 16 0.04 12.06 -6.88
N GLU A 17 0.08 13.12 -7.70
CA GLU A 17 1.14 14.12 -7.64
C GLU A 17 1.19 14.80 -6.28
N ASN A 18 0.04 15.20 -5.76
CA ASN A 18 -0.07 15.84 -4.45
C ASN A 18 0.37 14.90 -3.34
N LEU A 19 -0.01 13.63 -3.43
CA LEU A 19 0.36 12.61 -2.44
C LEU A 19 1.87 12.42 -2.37
N ILE A 20 2.53 12.29 -3.52
CA ILE A 20 3.98 12.17 -3.60
C ILE A 20 4.66 13.42 -3.06
N ARG A 21 4.20 14.60 -3.50
CA ARG A 21 4.76 15.87 -3.05
C ARG A 21 4.68 16.04 -1.53
N ASP A 22 3.54 15.67 -0.94
CA ASP A 22 3.31 15.88 0.49
C ASP A 22 3.94 14.81 1.36
N CYS A 23 4.06 13.57 0.86
CA CYS A 23 4.64 12.48 1.63
C CYS A 23 6.16 12.38 1.51
N ARG A 24 6.72 12.76 0.37
CA ARG A 24 8.17 12.62 0.13
C ARG A 24 9.04 13.28 1.20
N PRO A 25 8.74 14.50 1.67
CA PRO A 25 9.52 15.13 2.75
C PRO A 25 9.42 14.41 4.10
N LEU A 26 8.42 13.55 4.28
CA LEU A 26 8.20 12.81 5.52
C LEU A 26 8.92 11.47 5.55
N LEU A 27 9.55 11.08 4.44
CA LEU A 27 10.23 9.79 4.32
C LEU A 27 11.53 9.79 5.14
N LYS A 28 11.74 8.69 5.86
CA LYS A 28 12.96 8.46 6.63
C LYS A 28 13.46 7.04 6.42
N LYS A 29 14.77 6.86 6.47
CA LYS A 29 15.37 5.54 6.49
C LYS A 29 15.10 4.94 7.87
N ILE A 30 14.36 3.84 7.91
CA ILE A 30 14.01 3.16 9.15
C ILE A 30 15.02 2.04 9.39
N GLU A 31 15.54 1.95 10.62
CA GLU A 31 16.47 0.91 11.00
C GLU A 31 15.85 -0.47 10.78
N ASN A 32 16.62 -1.38 10.20
CA ASN A 32 16.20 -2.73 9.85
C ASN A 32 15.08 -2.81 8.83
N CYS A 33 14.83 -1.71 8.11
CA CYS A 33 13.86 -1.67 7.03
C CYS A 33 14.59 -1.41 5.71
N PRO A 34 14.38 -2.20 4.68
CA PRO A 34 15.08 -2.01 3.40
C PRO A 34 14.52 -0.86 2.56
N ALA A 35 13.57 -0.12 3.07
CA ALA A 35 12.93 0.98 2.34
C ALA A 35 12.94 2.26 3.16
N TYR A 36 12.54 3.35 2.52
CA TYR A 36 12.22 4.62 3.20
C TYR A 36 10.73 4.65 3.45
N GLN A 37 10.31 5.07 4.63
CA GLN A 37 8.87 5.21 4.91
C GLN A 37 8.62 6.39 5.83
N THR A 38 7.36 6.80 5.92
CA THR A 38 6.97 7.84 6.87
C THR A 38 7.20 7.34 8.29
N ASP A 39 7.71 8.22 9.13
CA ASP A 39 8.10 7.90 10.52
C ASP A 39 6.89 7.58 11.40
N ALA A 40 5.75 8.13 11.07
CA ALA A 40 4.49 7.91 11.77
C ALA A 40 3.39 7.52 10.79
N PRO A 41 2.34 6.82 11.25
CA PRO A 41 1.21 6.50 10.37
C PRO A 41 0.59 7.78 9.82
N ILE A 42 0.42 7.83 8.49
CA ILE A 42 -0.02 9.07 7.83
C ILE A 42 -1.53 9.33 7.94
N ARG A 43 -2.32 8.36 8.41
CA ARG A 43 -3.75 8.58 8.68
C ARG A 43 -4.00 9.67 9.71
N THR A 44 -3.05 9.91 10.59
CA THR A 44 -3.20 10.91 11.65
C THR A 44 -2.99 12.34 11.15
N TYR A 45 -2.51 12.52 9.92
CA TYR A 45 -2.21 13.84 9.38
C TYR A 45 -3.43 14.39 8.63
N PRO A 46 -3.93 15.59 9.01
CA PRO A 46 -5.13 16.17 8.39
C PRO A 46 -5.05 16.32 6.87
N GLN A 47 -3.87 16.62 6.33
CA GLN A 47 -3.70 16.81 4.89
C GLN A 47 -3.96 15.54 4.07
N PHE A 48 -3.96 14.36 4.69
CA PHE A 48 -4.20 13.11 3.99
C PHE A 48 -5.59 12.53 4.24
N GLU A 49 -6.46 13.26 4.94
CA GLU A 49 -7.80 12.77 5.30
C GLU A 49 -8.66 12.43 4.09
N THR A 50 -8.68 13.33 3.10
CA THR A 50 -9.50 13.13 1.89
C THR A 50 -9.06 11.90 1.10
N ILE A 51 -7.75 11.70 0.95
CA ILE A 51 -7.19 10.53 0.26
C ILE A 51 -7.55 9.25 0.99
N HIS A 52 -7.43 9.24 2.31
CA HIS A 52 -7.79 8.06 3.11
C HIS A 52 -9.27 7.72 3.00
N LYS A 53 -10.15 8.72 2.99
CA LYS A 53 -11.58 8.48 2.80
C LYS A 53 -11.87 7.83 1.45
N LYS A 54 -11.16 8.22 0.39
CA LYS A 54 -11.30 7.59 -0.92
C LYS A 54 -10.92 6.11 -0.86
N PHE A 55 -9.79 5.77 -0.25
CA PHE A 55 -9.37 4.37 -0.11
C PHE A 55 -10.32 3.57 0.78
N ASP A 56 -10.79 4.17 1.87
CA ASP A 56 -11.75 3.51 2.78
C ASP A 56 -13.04 3.17 2.02
N ASN A 57 -13.54 4.09 1.22
CA ASN A 57 -14.74 3.86 0.43
C ASN A 57 -14.55 2.76 -0.62
N ILE A 58 -13.40 2.76 -1.29
CA ILE A 58 -13.07 1.72 -2.27
C ILE A 58 -13.05 0.34 -1.59
N ALA A 59 -12.36 0.23 -0.48
CA ALA A 59 -12.24 -1.04 0.24
C ALA A 59 -13.60 -1.52 0.76
N GLN A 60 -14.40 -0.64 1.35
CA GLN A 60 -15.73 -0.98 1.84
C GLN A 60 -16.66 -1.43 0.73
N HIS A 61 -16.59 -0.77 -0.41
CA HIS A 61 -17.39 -1.14 -1.58
C HIS A 61 -17.07 -2.56 -2.06
N HIS A 62 -15.78 -2.87 -2.20
CA HIS A 62 -15.35 -4.17 -2.71
C HIS A 62 -15.55 -5.30 -1.71
N LEU A 63 -15.38 -5.03 -0.43
CA LEU A 63 -15.59 -6.03 0.62
C LEU A 63 -17.06 -6.14 1.05
N LYS A 64 -17.89 -5.18 0.63
CA LYS A 64 -19.31 -5.12 1.00
C LYS A 64 -19.51 -5.15 2.50
N ARG A 65 -18.68 -4.38 3.22
CA ARG A 65 -18.62 -4.42 4.67
C ARG A 65 -18.08 -3.11 5.21
N GLU A 66 -18.56 -2.69 6.37
CA GLU A 66 -18.01 -1.54 7.07
C GLU A 66 -16.64 -1.87 7.66
N LEU A 67 -15.70 -0.95 7.47
CA LEU A 67 -14.32 -1.12 7.92
C LEU A 67 -13.95 -0.03 8.92
N LYS A 68 -13.17 -0.44 9.92
CA LYS A 68 -12.53 0.47 10.86
C LYS A 68 -11.10 0.68 10.37
N PRO A 69 -10.73 1.91 9.96
CA PRO A 69 -9.37 2.18 9.52
C PRO A 69 -8.35 1.96 10.62
N ASP A 70 -7.24 1.36 10.26
CA ASP A 70 -6.06 1.22 11.12
C ASP A 70 -4.93 2.06 10.53
N LYS A 71 -3.69 1.66 10.69
CA LYS A 71 -2.53 2.44 10.26
C LYS A 71 -2.35 2.43 8.74
N SER A 72 -1.71 3.47 8.22
CA SER A 72 -1.24 3.49 6.85
C SER A 72 0.15 4.13 6.81
N TRP A 73 0.94 3.71 5.81
CA TRP A 73 2.30 4.17 5.63
C TRP A 73 2.57 4.48 4.17
N PHE A 74 3.33 5.55 3.92
CA PHE A 74 3.85 5.85 2.59
C PHE A 74 5.28 5.34 2.53
N ILE A 75 5.61 4.61 1.45
CA ILE A 75 6.87 3.87 1.35
C ILE A 75 7.53 4.19 0.01
N MET A 76 8.84 4.39 0.05
CA MET A 76 9.66 4.57 -1.15
C MET A 76 10.71 3.47 -1.21
N THR A 77 10.78 2.78 -2.35
CA THR A 77 11.84 1.83 -2.65
C THR A 77 12.62 2.32 -3.87
N ASN A 78 13.89 1.97 -3.94
CA ASN A 78 14.75 2.32 -5.07
C ASN A 78 15.64 1.13 -5.45
N GLY A 79 16.43 1.30 -6.50
CA GLY A 79 17.29 0.22 -7.02
C GLY A 79 18.40 -0.24 -6.10
N THR A 80 18.60 0.42 -4.96
CA THR A 80 19.63 0.05 -3.98
C THR A 80 19.07 -0.74 -2.80
N ASN A 81 17.74 -0.93 -2.74
CA ASN A 81 17.13 -1.62 -1.62
C ASN A 81 17.41 -3.11 -1.66
N ASP A 82 17.63 -3.68 -0.47
CA ASP A 82 17.78 -5.11 -0.29
C ASP A 82 16.44 -5.82 -0.41
N GLN A 83 16.46 -7.14 -0.48
CA GLN A 83 15.25 -7.94 -0.54
C GLN A 83 14.44 -7.78 0.74
N PHE A 84 13.11 -7.60 0.57
CA PHE A 84 12.18 -7.49 1.69
C PHE A 84 11.89 -8.88 2.26
N LEU A 85 11.73 -8.93 3.60
CA LEU A 85 11.32 -10.16 4.27
C LEU A 85 9.80 -10.39 4.08
N MET A 86 9.43 -11.66 4.02
CA MET A 86 8.02 -12.04 4.06
C MET A 86 7.45 -11.65 5.42
N HIS A 87 6.30 -10.98 5.40
CA HIS A 87 5.63 -10.50 6.61
C HIS A 87 4.11 -10.52 6.40
N TYR A 88 3.38 -10.30 7.48
CA TYR A 88 1.92 -10.17 7.46
C TYR A 88 1.51 -8.99 8.32
N HIS A 89 0.25 -8.58 8.19
CA HIS A 89 -0.33 -7.50 8.99
C HIS A 89 -1.38 -8.08 9.94
N PRO A 90 -1.30 -7.78 11.25
CA PRO A 90 -2.27 -8.32 12.23
C PRO A 90 -3.59 -7.53 12.19
N VAL A 91 -4.20 -7.48 11.01
CA VAL A 91 -5.47 -6.81 10.75
C VAL A 91 -6.34 -7.70 9.87
N ASP A 92 -7.61 -7.37 9.74
CA ASP A 92 -8.52 -8.19 8.93
C ASP A 92 -8.22 -8.09 7.45
N TYR A 93 -7.99 -6.86 6.93
CA TYR A 93 -7.64 -6.63 5.54
C TYR A 93 -6.54 -5.59 5.42
N ALA A 94 -5.68 -5.80 4.44
CA ALA A 94 -4.59 -4.92 4.11
C ALA A 94 -4.61 -4.59 2.62
N ALA A 95 -3.96 -3.51 2.24
CA ALA A 95 -3.79 -3.17 0.84
C ALA A 95 -2.43 -2.57 0.58
N VAL A 96 -1.96 -2.76 -0.64
CA VAL A 96 -0.83 -2.02 -1.19
C VAL A 96 -1.38 -1.20 -2.36
N TYR A 97 -1.21 0.11 -2.30
CA TYR A 97 -1.55 1.01 -3.39
C TYR A 97 -0.27 1.40 -4.12
N TYR A 98 -0.23 1.14 -5.42
CA TYR A 98 0.94 1.40 -6.28
C TYR A 98 0.76 2.75 -6.95
N ILE A 99 1.53 3.76 -6.51
CA ILE A 99 1.32 5.14 -6.93
C ILE A 99 1.89 5.39 -8.32
N ASN A 100 3.10 4.88 -8.58
CA ASN A 100 3.81 5.10 -9.83
C ASN A 100 4.45 3.81 -10.34
N SER A 101 5.01 3.87 -11.55
CA SER A 101 5.78 2.79 -12.14
C SER A 101 6.77 3.39 -13.12
N PHE A 102 7.66 2.57 -13.68
CA PHE A 102 8.59 3.00 -14.70
C PHE A 102 8.52 2.04 -15.90
N PRO A 103 9.03 2.45 -17.08
CA PRO A 103 8.88 1.64 -18.30
C PRO A 103 9.40 0.22 -18.14
N ASN A 104 8.62 -0.76 -18.63
CA ASN A 104 8.93 -2.19 -18.63
C ASN A 104 9.01 -2.83 -17.23
N TYR A 105 8.66 -2.11 -16.18
CA TYR A 105 8.61 -2.66 -14.83
C TYR A 105 7.22 -3.21 -14.52
N LYS A 106 7.19 -4.41 -13.95
CA LYS A 106 5.95 -5.03 -13.49
C LYS A 106 5.79 -4.79 -12.00
N ASN A 107 4.91 -3.86 -11.65
CA ASN A 107 4.59 -3.57 -10.27
C ASN A 107 3.76 -4.70 -9.67
N GLY A 108 3.82 -4.87 -8.37
CA GLY A 108 3.03 -5.91 -7.72
C GLY A 108 3.59 -6.30 -6.35
N THR A 109 3.08 -7.41 -5.84
CA THR A 109 3.43 -7.97 -4.53
C THR A 109 3.67 -9.47 -4.67
N ILE A 110 4.65 -9.98 -3.93
CA ILE A 110 4.96 -11.42 -3.88
C ILE A 110 4.28 -12.01 -2.66
N PHE A 111 3.38 -12.98 -2.89
CA PHE A 111 2.74 -13.72 -1.80
C PHE A 111 3.45 -15.04 -1.59
N GLU A 112 3.63 -15.44 -0.33
CA GLU A 112 4.28 -16.70 0.02
C GLU A 112 3.54 -17.87 -0.60
N GLU A 113 2.21 -17.83 -0.60
CA GLU A 113 1.35 -18.91 -1.07
C GLU A 113 1.28 -18.99 -2.60
N ASP A 114 1.11 -17.84 -3.28
CA ASP A 114 0.77 -17.81 -4.70
C ASP A 114 1.84 -17.19 -5.61
N GLY A 115 2.92 -16.67 -5.04
CA GLY A 115 3.95 -16.00 -5.79
C GLY A 115 3.59 -14.56 -6.17
N PHE A 116 4.15 -14.08 -7.27
CA PHE A 116 4.02 -12.68 -7.69
C PHE A 116 2.64 -12.41 -8.30
N ILE A 117 1.98 -11.38 -7.77
CA ILE A 117 0.72 -10.86 -8.31
C ILE A 117 0.98 -9.47 -8.86
N GLU A 118 0.81 -9.30 -10.17
CA GLU A 118 1.04 -8.03 -10.84
C GLU A 118 -0.13 -7.07 -10.60
N ALA A 119 0.21 -5.79 -10.38
CA ALA A 119 -0.77 -4.72 -10.27
C ALA A 119 -0.17 -3.45 -10.90
N SER A 120 -0.94 -2.77 -11.74
CA SER A 120 -0.46 -1.59 -12.46
C SER A 120 -0.40 -0.36 -11.56
N LYS A 121 0.27 0.70 -12.04
CA LYS A 121 0.26 1.98 -11.31
C LYS A 121 -1.17 2.49 -11.13
N ASN A 122 -1.41 3.20 -10.05
CA ASN A 122 -2.73 3.71 -9.68
C ASN A 122 -3.74 2.58 -9.40
N SER A 123 -3.25 1.42 -9.01
CA SER A 123 -4.07 0.28 -8.61
C SER A 123 -3.82 -0.06 -7.14
N MET A 124 -4.84 -0.61 -6.51
CA MET A 124 -4.76 -1.10 -5.15
C MET A 124 -4.98 -2.60 -5.15
N LEU A 125 -4.06 -3.34 -4.52
CA LEU A 125 -4.21 -4.76 -4.26
C LEU A 125 -4.68 -4.92 -2.83
N LEU A 126 -5.92 -5.42 -2.67
CA LEU A 126 -6.59 -5.58 -1.39
C LEU A 126 -6.64 -7.06 -1.03
N PHE A 127 -6.21 -7.44 0.17
CA PHE A 127 -6.08 -8.84 0.56
C PHE A 127 -6.23 -9.03 2.08
N PRO A 128 -6.59 -10.25 2.53
CA PRO A 128 -6.62 -10.55 3.97
C PRO A 128 -5.27 -10.30 4.63
N GLY A 129 -5.30 -9.64 5.79
CA GLY A 129 -4.06 -9.20 6.46
C GLY A 129 -3.14 -10.34 6.88
N HIS A 130 -3.67 -11.54 7.10
CA HIS A 130 -2.87 -12.69 7.53
C HIS A 130 -1.98 -13.29 6.42
N LEU A 131 -2.18 -12.90 5.16
CA LEU A 131 -1.37 -13.43 4.06
C LEU A 131 0.06 -12.89 4.12
N ARG A 132 1.01 -13.80 4.14
CA ARG A 132 2.43 -13.42 4.13
C ARG A 132 2.83 -12.96 2.74
N HIS A 133 3.52 -11.82 2.69
CA HIS A 133 3.87 -11.17 1.42
C HIS A 133 5.14 -10.34 1.57
N SER A 134 5.71 -9.97 0.43
CA SER A 134 6.85 -9.05 0.36
C SER A 134 6.80 -8.23 -0.93
N ALA A 135 7.62 -7.20 -0.97
CA ALA A 135 7.75 -6.36 -2.15
C ALA A 135 8.87 -6.89 -3.06
N PRO A 136 8.69 -6.85 -4.39
CA PRO A 136 9.78 -7.19 -5.31
C PRO A 136 10.85 -6.12 -5.30
N THR A 137 12.10 -6.52 -5.60
CA THR A 137 13.23 -5.60 -5.74
C THR A 137 13.50 -5.33 -7.21
N PHE A 138 14.24 -4.26 -7.48
CA PHE A 138 14.68 -3.91 -8.83
C PHE A 138 16.05 -3.22 -8.75
N LYS A 139 16.72 -3.06 -9.90
CA LYS A 139 18.06 -2.47 -9.97
C LYS A 139 18.09 -1.12 -10.67
N GLU A 140 17.01 -0.73 -11.34
CA GLU A 140 16.91 0.51 -12.09
C GLU A 140 16.97 1.72 -11.16
N ASP A 141 17.51 2.83 -11.65
CA ASP A 141 17.57 4.10 -10.93
C ASP A 141 16.20 4.78 -10.97
N PHE A 142 15.35 4.42 -10.01
CA PHE A 142 13.98 4.90 -9.97
C PHE A 142 13.47 4.89 -8.52
N GLU A 143 12.62 5.85 -8.18
CA GLU A 143 11.94 5.89 -6.88
C GLU A 143 10.51 5.35 -7.05
N ARG A 144 10.26 4.19 -6.48
CA ARG A 144 8.94 3.55 -6.51
C ARG A 144 8.19 3.89 -5.24
N TYR A 145 7.00 4.45 -5.39
CA TYR A 145 6.16 4.86 -4.26
C TYR A 145 4.96 3.94 -4.10
N THR A 146 4.73 3.50 -2.87
CA THR A 146 3.56 2.71 -2.51
C THR A 146 2.96 3.20 -1.21
N MET A 147 1.70 2.88 -0.97
CA MET A 147 1.05 3.07 0.32
C MET A 147 0.61 1.72 0.87
N SER A 148 0.89 1.50 2.14
CA SER A 148 0.33 0.37 2.89
C SER A 148 -0.88 0.87 3.66
N LEU A 149 -2.00 0.16 3.56
CA LEU A 149 -3.25 0.52 4.22
C LEU A 149 -3.81 -0.69 4.95
N ASN A 150 -4.32 -0.47 6.15
CA ASN A 150 -4.85 -1.55 6.98
C ASN A 150 -6.24 -1.20 7.50
N TRP A 151 -7.09 -2.22 7.63
CA TRP A 151 -8.44 -2.09 8.17
C TRP A 151 -8.82 -3.30 9.00
N ASN A 152 -9.67 -3.05 9.99
CA ASN A 152 -10.35 -4.12 10.70
C ASN A 152 -11.85 -4.04 10.39
N PHE A 153 -12.54 -5.14 10.52
CA PHE A 153 -14.00 -5.14 10.36
C PHE A 153 -14.63 -4.47 11.57
N LYS A 154 -15.66 -3.67 11.32
CA LYS A 154 -16.51 -3.19 12.39
C LYS A 154 -17.38 -4.35 12.85
N THR A 155 -17.42 -4.58 14.14
CA THR A 155 -18.28 -5.61 14.71
C THR A 155 -19.71 -5.11 14.80
N SER A 156 -20.68 -6.02 14.59
CA SER A 156 -22.09 -5.68 14.71
C SER A 156 -22.51 -5.41 16.16
N HIS A 157 -21.64 -5.65 17.13
CA HIS A 157 -21.88 -5.43 18.55
C HIS A 157 -20.97 -4.31 19.06
N GLY A 158 -20.99 -3.29 18.37
CA GLY A 158 -20.20 -2.09 18.52
C GLY A 158 -19.77 -1.58 19.76
#